data_544f73e303afe220ee6a58f1e809f26f
#
_entry.id   544f73e303afe220ee6a58f1e809f26f
#
_cell.length_a   1.000
_cell.length_b   1.000
_cell.length_c   1.000
_cell.angle_alpha   90.00
_cell.angle_beta   90.00
_cell.angle_gamma   90.00
#
_symmetry.space_group_name_H-M   'P 1'
#
loop_
_entity.id
_entity.type
_entity.pdbx_description
1 polymer ?
#
loop_
_entity_poly.entity_id
_entity_poly.type
_entity_poly.pdbx_seq_one_letter_code
_entity_poly.pdbx_strand_id
1 'polypeptide(L)'
;MSHALVKSAMVLVASLAASVVMAGAQSYPTKPIHFIATEVPGSATDIQARIIAKGMAEKLGQPIEIENLFGEAGLTKGIKAAPDGYTILYGGSGTLALLPNIKKVSFDPLHDLTPVGRFVISPTLLAVTPSLPAKNVQELVALMKASPGKLKMSTAGAGTAGHFAGELFIAMAGVKPIVVHYPGGGPAIDAVVSGEAQWTMAPIAGRLPNVRTGKLRALATGGQTRLSMLPDVPTVAESGYPGYDAVGWSGIYVPNGTPQPIVDKLNAAIADAVAKPEIKKLFEEQGVQGAASTQAEVAKMLQEDFVRLGEQARSIGVHAE
;
A
#
# COMPACT_ATOMS: atom_id res chain seq x y z
N MET A 1 29.95 -25.80 -44.93
CA MET A 1 30.10 -24.59 -44.07
C MET A 1 30.55 -25.08 -42.71
N SER A 2 31.69 -24.65 -42.26
CA SER A 2 32.38 -25.17 -41.06
C SER A 2 31.61 -24.75 -39.80
N HIS A 3 31.49 -25.66 -38.81
CA HIS A 3 30.89 -25.40 -37.49
C HIS A 3 31.49 -24.18 -36.77
N ALA A 4 32.69 -23.75 -37.13
CA ALA A 4 33.35 -22.56 -36.63
C ALA A 4 32.67 -21.25 -37.09
N LEU A 5 32.22 -21.18 -38.35
CA LEU A 5 31.54 -20.02 -38.90
C LEU A 5 30.16 -19.80 -38.28
N VAL A 6 29.42 -20.90 -37.97
CA VAL A 6 28.11 -20.82 -37.32
C VAL A 6 28.24 -20.37 -35.85
N LYS A 7 29.25 -20.86 -35.13
CA LYS A 7 29.52 -20.44 -33.74
C LYS A 7 29.98 -18.97 -33.68
N SER A 8 30.78 -18.49 -34.61
CA SER A 8 31.18 -17.07 -34.67
C SER A 8 30.03 -16.14 -34.99
N ALA A 9 29.11 -16.54 -35.89
CA ALA A 9 27.92 -15.76 -36.20
C ALA A 9 26.94 -15.69 -35.00
N MET A 10 26.79 -16.80 -34.27
CA MET A 10 25.94 -16.82 -33.06
C MET A 10 26.45 -15.91 -31.93
N VAL A 11 27.79 -15.90 -31.73
CA VAL A 11 28.42 -15.01 -30.73
C VAL A 11 28.29 -13.55 -31.14
N LEU A 12 28.42 -13.23 -32.44
CA LEU A 12 28.25 -11.86 -32.92
C LEU A 12 26.81 -11.33 -32.77
N VAL A 13 25.84 -12.17 -33.07
CA VAL A 13 24.39 -11.81 -32.88
C VAL A 13 24.05 -11.64 -31.41
N ALA A 14 24.57 -12.49 -30.53
CA ALA A 14 24.34 -12.36 -29.07
C ALA A 14 24.99 -11.09 -28.51
N SER A 15 26.20 -10.73 -29.00
CA SER A 15 26.88 -9.50 -28.60
C SER A 15 26.18 -8.24 -29.10
N LEU A 16 25.59 -8.27 -30.31
CA LEU A 16 24.82 -7.15 -30.87
C LEU A 16 23.51 -6.95 -30.12
N ALA A 17 22.82 -8.05 -29.78
CA ALA A 17 21.60 -7.99 -28.99
C ALA A 17 21.84 -7.43 -27.58
N ALA A 18 22.93 -7.84 -26.92
CA ALA A 18 23.30 -7.31 -25.60
C ALA A 18 23.66 -5.82 -25.66
N SER A 19 24.29 -5.35 -26.73
CA SER A 19 24.65 -3.94 -26.92
C SER A 19 23.42 -3.05 -27.15
N VAL A 20 22.41 -3.55 -27.84
CA VAL A 20 21.16 -2.82 -28.09
C VAL A 20 20.35 -2.65 -26.78
N VAL A 21 20.31 -3.69 -25.93
CA VAL A 21 19.62 -3.63 -24.63
C VAL A 21 20.33 -2.65 -23.69
N MET A 22 21.66 -2.63 -23.66
CA MET A 22 22.45 -1.69 -22.85
C MET A 22 22.33 -0.25 -23.35
N ALA A 23 22.29 -0.01 -24.65
CA ALA A 23 22.12 1.32 -25.22
C ALA A 23 20.70 1.88 -24.93
N GLY A 24 19.67 1.04 -25.00
CA GLY A 24 18.30 1.43 -24.65
C GLY A 24 18.14 1.83 -23.17
N ALA A 25 18.81 1.13 -22.27
CA ALA A 25 18.79 1.44 -20.85
C ALA A 25 19.55 2.73 -20.47
N GLN A 26 20.59 3.09 -21.23
CA GLN A 26 21.31 4.35 -21.01
C GLN A 26 20.51 5.58 -21.38
N SER A 27 19.64 5.49 -22.39
CA SER A 27 18.79 6.61 -22.85
C SER A 27 17.39 6.63 -22.20
N TYR A 28 17.00 5.59 -21.44
CA TYR A 28 15.72 5.51 -20.74
C TYR A 28 15.65 6.55 -19.61
N PRO A 29 14.48 7.23 -19.38
CA PRO A 29 13.35 7.33 -20.31
C PRO A 29 13.54 8.43 -21.35
N THR A 30 13.01 8.25 -22.57
CA THR A 30 13.03 9.23 -23.66
C THR A 30 11.63 9.80 -24.01
N LYS A 31 10.60 9.26 -23.35
CA LYS A 31 9.18 9.64 -23.52
C LYS A 31 8.47 9.54 -22.17
N PRO A 32 7.25 10.09 -22.04
CA PRO A 32 6.46 9.98 -20.82
C PRO A 32 6.28 8.54 -20.36
N ILE A 33 6.21 8.37 -19.02
CA ILE A 33 5.96 7.09 -18.35
C ILE A 33 4.51 7.05 -17.91
N HIS A 34 3.78 5.97 -18.20
CA HIS A 34 2.43 5.75 -17.71
C HIS A 34 2.47 5.09 -16.34
N PHE A 35 1.80 5.70 -15.37
CA PHE A 35 1.68 5.16 -14.02
C PHE A 35 0.23 4.79 -13.72
N ILE A 36 -0.06 3.50 -13.68
CA ILE A 36 -1.38 2.97 -13.38
C ILE A 36 -1.60 3.00 -11.87
N ALA A 37 -2.52 3.87 -11.42
CA ALA A 37 -3.04 3.91 -10.07
C ALA A 37 -4.30 3.05 -9.99
N THR A 38 -4.30 2.03 -9.10
CA THR A 38 -5.33 0.99 -9.05
C THR A 38 -6.60 1.39 -8.28
N GLU A 39 -6.83 2.71 -8.14
CA GLU A 39 -7.97 3.29 -7.43
C GLU A 39 -8.56 4.47 -8.20
N VAL A 40 -9.72 4.93 -7.75
CA VAL A 40 -10.40 6.08 -8.34
C VAL A 40 -9.65 7.39 -8.10
N PRO A 41 -9.80 8.40 -8.97
CA PRO A 41 -9.23 9.73 -8.76
C PRO A 41 -9.63 10.33 -7.40
N GLY A 42 -8.68 10.98 -6.72
CA GLY A 42 -8.89 11.60 -5.41
C GLY A 42 -8.82 10.63 -4.22
N SER A 43 -8.66 9.34 -4.47
CA SER A 43 -8.39 8.36 -3.40
C SER A 43 -7.01 8.56 -2.79
N ALA A 44 -6.76 7.96 -1.61
CA ALA A 44 -5.45 8.00 -0.98
C ALA A 44 -4.35 7.43 -1.90
N THR A 45 -4.64 6.34 -2.62
CA THR A 45 -3.75 5.73 -3.62
C THR A 45 -3.40 6.70 -4.75
N ASP A 46 -4.42 7.36 -5.33
CA ASP A 46 -4.21 8.34 -6.39
C ASP A 46 -3.37 9.54 -5.93
N ILE A 47 -3.67 10.07 -4.75
CA ILE A 47 -2.91 11.18 -4.17
C ILE A 47 -1.45 10.78 -3.95
N GLN A 48 -1.19 9.60 -3.38
CA GLN A 48 0.16 9.08 -3.15
C GLN A 48 0.91 8.84 -4.47
N ALA A 49 0.22 8.30 -5.49
CA ALA A 49 0.79 8.12 -6.83
C ALA A 49 1.21 9.46 -7.45
N ARG A 50 0.39 10.50 -7.34
CA ARG A 50 0.73 11.84 -7.84
C ARG A 50 1.89 12.48 -7.10
N ILE A 51 1.97 12.31 -5.78
CA ILE A 51 3.08 12.84 -4.98
C ILE A 51 4.41 12.20 -5.42
N ILE A 52 4.46 10.86 -5.49
CA ILE A 52 5.71 10.17 -5.87
C ILE A 52 6.06 10.43 -7.34
N ALA A 53 5.08 10.45 -8.25
CA ALA A 53 5.28 10.74 -9.66
C ALA A 53 5.92 12.12 -9.88
N LYS A 54 5.46 13.14 -9.15
CA LYS A 54 6.05 14.49 -9.20
C LYS A 54 7.54 14.45 -8.84
N GLY A 55 7.90 13.82 -7.74
CA GLY A 55 9.30 13.75 -7.31
C GLY A 55 10.19 12.93 -8.26
N MET A 56 9.68 11.81 -8.80
CA MET A 56 10.41 10.96 -9.74
C MET A 56 10.59 11.61 -11.11
N ALA A 57 9.58 12.34 -11.61
CA ALA A 57 9.64 13.00 -12.92
C ALA A 57 10.82 13.98 -13.02
N GLU A 58 11.14 14.69 -11.95
CA GLU A 58 12.29 15.59 -11.90
C GLU A 58 13.63 14.85 -12.09
N LYS A 59 13.78 13.68 -11.42
CA LYS A 59 14.98 12.85 -11.53
C LYS A 59 15.12 12.16 -12.88
N LEU A 60 13.99 11.72 -13.43
CA LEU A 60 13.94 11.01 -14.71
C LEU A 60 13.99 11.94 -15.93
N GLY A 61 13.71 13.22 -15.75
CA GLY A 61 13.66 14.20 -16.84
C GLY A 61 12.51 13.97 -17.83
N GLN A 62 11.50 13.17 -17.45
CA GLN A 62 10.32 12.89 -18.26
C GLN A 62 9.06 12.94 -17.39
N PRO A 63 7.93 13.39 -17.92
CA PRO A 63 6.67 13.39 -17.19
C PRO A 63 6.22 11.96 -16.87
N ILE A 64 5.52 11.81 -15.72
CA ILE A 64 4.85 10.57 -15.33
C ILE A 64 3.35 10.86 -15.33
N GLU A 65 2.63 10.21 -16.23
CA GLU A 65 1.20 10.38 -16.46
C GLU A 65 0.40 9.35 -15.65
N ILE A 66 -0.50 9.84 -14.79
CA ILE A 66 -1.33 8.95 -13.96
C ILE A 66 -2.57 8.53 -14.74
N GLU A 67 -2.78 7.22 -14.81
CA GLU A 67 -4.01 6.60 -15.29
C GLU A 67 -4.69 5.89 -14.12
N ASN A 68 -5.92 6.29 -13.78
CA ASN A 68 -6.70 5.65 -12.74
C ASN A 68 -7.53 4.50 -13.33
N LEU A 69 -7.25 3.27 -12.90
CA LEU A 69 -7.99 2.07 -13.27
C LEU A 69 -8.28 1.26 -12.01
N PHE A 70 -9.53 1.28 -11.57
CA PHE A 70 -9.94 0.67 -10.31
C PHE A 70 -9.73 -0.85 -10.26
N GLY A 71 -9.12 -1.32 -9.19
CA GLY A 71 -9.05 -2.73 -8.80
C GLY A 71 -8.21 -3.60 -9.74
N GLU A 72 -8.71 -4.81 -9.97
CA GLU A 72 -8.02 -5.86 -10.75
C GLU A 72 -7.80 -5.49 -12.22
N ALA A 73 -8.66 -4.64 -12.78
CA ALA A 73 -8.51 -4.18 -14.17
C ALA A 73 -7.20 -3.39 -14.38
N GLY A 74 -6.85 -2.52 -13.42
CA GLY A 74 -5.61 -1.78 -13.45
C GLY A 74 -4.38 -2.68 -13.32
N LEU A 75 -4.40 -3.62 -12.38
CA LEU A 75 -3.32 -4.59 -12.20
C LEU A 75 -3.13 -5.44 -13.46
N THR A 76 -4.22 -6.01 -14.00
CA THR A 76 -4.17 -6.85 -15.20
C THR A 76 -3.66 -6.09 -16.43
N LYS A 77 -4.09 -4.84 -16.62
CA LYS A 77 -3.58 -4.00 -17.70
C LYS A 77 -2.07 -3.77 -17.58
N GLY A 78 -1.62 -3.43 -16.38
CA GLY A 78 -0.21 -3.18 -16.14
C GLY A 78 0.66 -4.43 -16.26
N ILE A 79 0.23 -5.57 -15.75
CA ILE A 79 0.92 -6.86 -15.87
C ILE A 79 1.14 -7.25 -17.35
N LYS A 80 0.14 -6.99 -18.20
CA LYS A 80 0.17 -7.30 -19.63
C LYS A 80 0.88 -6.25 -20.49
N ALA A 81 1.34 -5.16 -19.91
CA ALA A 81 2.07 -4.14 -20.64
C ALA A 81 3.46 -4.64 -21.08
N ALA A 82 4.06 -3.96 -22.05
CA ALA A 82 5.41 -4.27 -22.49
C ALA A 82 6.41 -4.08 -21.32
N PRO A 83 7.36 -5.00 -21.12
CA PRO A 83 8.36 -4.91 -20.05
C PRO A 83 9.52 -3.96 -20.44
N ASP A 84 9.18 -2.76 -20.89
CA ASP A 84 10.10 -1.73 -21.37
C ASP A 84 10.30 -0.55 -20.39
N GLY A 85 9.62 -0.63 -19.22
CA GLY A 85 9.67 0.39 -18.16
C GLY A 85 8.78 1.61 -18.39
N TYR A 86 8.08 1.72 -19.52
CA TYR A 86 7.17 2.84 -19.78
C TYR A 86 5.76 2.66 -19.22
N THR A 87 5.47 1.50 -18.64
CA THR A 87 4.29 1.29 -17.81
C THR A 87 4.75 0.86 -16.42
N ILE A 88 4.43 1.65 -15.42
CA ILE A 88 4.66 1.35 -14.01
C ILE A 88 3.32 1.23 -13.29
N LEU A 89 3.27 0.42 -12.22
CA LEU A 89 2.06 0.14 -11.46
C LEU A 89 2.21 0.54 -10.01
N TYR A 90 1.13 1.06 -9.46
CA TYR A 90 0.96 1.15 -8.02
C TYR A 90 0.56 -0.22 -7.47
N GLY A 91 1.34 -0.73 -6.54
CA GLY A 91 1.03 -1.93 -5.78
C GLY A 91 1.24 -1.70 -4.29
N GLY A 92 0.48 -2.41 -3.47
CA GLY A 92 0.60 -2.29 -2.02
C GLY A 92 0.18 -3.56 -1.29
N SER A 93 0.37 -3.57 0.03
CA SER A 93 0.05 -4.72 0.89
C SER A 93 -1.39 -5.20 0.71
N GLY A 94 -2.36 -4.29 0.55
CA GLY A 94 -3.76 -4.65 0.34
C GLY A 94 -4.01 -5.37 -0.98
N THR A 95 -3.46 -4.85 -2.08
CA THR A 95 -3.74 -5.35 -3.44
C THR A 95 -2.86 -6.54 -3.83
N LEU A 96 -1.61 -6.61 -3.34
CA LEU A 96 -0.65 -7.62 -3.77
C LEU A 96 -0.40 -8.71 -2.72
N ALA A 97 -0.57 -8.41 -1.42
CA ALA A 97 -0.33 -9.41 -0.38
C ALA A 97 -1.62 -9.92 0.26
N LEU A 98 -2.64 -9.08 0.52
CA LEU A 98 -3.88 -9.50 1.16
C LEU A 98 -4.92 -10.02 0.16
N LEU A 99 -5.26 -9.23 -0.87
CA LEU A 99 -6.36 -9.53 -1.79
C LEU A 99 -6.26 -10.93 -2.42
N PRO A 100 -5.10 -11.40 -2.91
CA PRO A 100 -4.99 -12.74 -3.50
C PRO A 100 -5.18 -13.88 -2.50
N ASN A 101 -5.07 -13.60 -1.20
CA ASN A 101 -5.28 -14.57 -0.13
C ASN A 101 -6.75 -14.68 0.32
N ILE A 102 -7.57 -13.66 0.03
CA ILE A 102 -8.97 -13.59 0.48
C ILE A 102 -9.97 -13.68 -0.67
N LYS A 103 -9.49 -13.54 -1.92
CA LYS A 103 -10.29 -13.61 -3.13
C LYS A 103 -9.48 -14.26 -4.25
N LYS A 104 -10.16 -15.03 -5.12
CA LYS A 104 -9.55 -15.52 -6.36
C LYS A 104 -9.29 -14.33 -7.30
N VAL A 105 -8.02 -14.14 -7.68
CA VAL A 105 -7.56 -13.13 -8.64
C VAL A 105 -7.04 -13.79 -9.92
N SER A 106 -6.90 -13.02 -10.99
CA SER A 106 -6.41 -13.49 -12.29
C SER A 106 -4.92 -13.32 -12.51
N PHE A 107 -4.17 -12.94 -11.47
CA PHE A 107 -2.73 -12.66 -11.52
C PHE A 107 -1.99 -13.28 -10.32
N ASP A 108 -0.69 -13.50 -10.49
CA ASP A 108 0.22 -13.90 -9.41
C ASP A 108 1.14 -12.72 -9.04
N PRO A 109 0.95 -12.09 -7.87
CA PRO A 109 1.73 -10.91 -7.49
C PRO A 109 3.21 -11.20 -7.31
N LEU A 110 3.60 -12.45 -7.07
CA LEU A 110 4.98 -12.84 -6.83
C LEU A 110 5.74 -13.17 -8.13
N HIS A 111 5.02 -13.50 -9.23
CA HIS A 111 5.63 -13.94 -10.47
C HIS A 111 5.33 -13.04 -11.68
N ASP A 112 4.16 -12.36 -11.72
CA ASP A 112 3.76 -11.55 -12.86
C ASP A 112 4.34 -10.13 -12.84
N LEU A 113 4.85 -9.70 -11.69
CA LEU A 113 5.37 -8.36 -11.45
C LEU A 113 6.81 -8.40 -10.93
N THR A 114 7.61 -7.45 -11.40
CA THR A 114 8.91 -7.14 -10.83
C THR A 114 8.77 -5.96 -9.88
N PRO A 115 9.05 -6.11 -8.57
CA PRO A 115 9.10 -4.99 -7.64
C PRO A 115 10.19 -4.00 -8.04
N VAL A 116 9.90 -2.71 -8.00
CA VAL A 116 10.89 -1.65 -8.20
C VAL A 116 11.38 -1.11 -6.86
N GLY A 117 10.46 -0.65 -6.01
CA GLY A 117 10.78 -0.12 -4.70
C GLY A 117 9.51 0.34 -3.97
N ARG A 118 9.54 0.27 -2.65
CA ARG A 118 8.55 0.92 -1.79
C ARG A 118 8.83 2.42 -1.78
N PHE A 119 7.78 3.22 -1.63
CA PHE A 119 7.91 4.67 -1.47
C PHE A 119 7.17 5.22 -0.25
N VAL A 120 6.22 4.46 0.32
CA VAL A 120 5.44 4.91 1.48
C VAL A 120 5.08 3.76 2.42
N ILE A 121 5.05 4.09 3.71
CA ILE A 121 4.44 3.28 4.77
C ILE A 121 3.15 3.98 5.19
N SER A 122 2.06 3.20 5.30
CA SER A 122 0.70 3.67 5.60
C SER A 122 0.18 2.94 6.83
N PRO A 123 0.45 3.45 8.04
CA PRO A 123 -0.04 2.84 9.27
C PRO A 123 -1.56 2.98 9.38
N THR A 124 -2.19 2.05 10.10
CA THR A 124 -3.60 2.18 10.48
C THR A 124 -3.74 2.97 11.77
N LEU A 125 -4.94 3.51 11.98
CA LEU A 125 -5.34 4.27 13.16
C LEU A 125 -6.61 3.65 13.74
N LEU A 126 -6.56 3.31 15.02
CA LEU A 126 -7.73 3.03 15.85
C LEU A 126 -8.27 4.36 16.35
N ALA A 127 -9.43 4.74 15.86
CA ALA A 127 -10.09 5.98 16.26
C ALA A 127 -11.55 5.75 16.63
N VAL A 128 -12.06 6.61 17.52
CA VAL A 128 -13.43 6.56 17.99
C VAL A 128 -14.12 7.92 17.80
N THR A 129 -15.47 7.90 17.77
CA THR A 129 -16.24 9.14 17.90
C THR A 129 -15.97 9.78 19.27
N PRO A 130 -15.83 11.11 19.37
CA PRO A 130 -15.55 11.78 20.65
C PRO A 130 -16.61 11.57 21.73
N SER A 131 -17.85 11.28 21.33
CA SER A 131 -18.98 10.99 22.26
C SER A 131 -18.85 9.64 22.97
N LEU A 132 -18.05 8.71 22.43
CA LEU A 132 -17.79 7.42 23.09
C LEU A 132 -16.91 7.65 24.32
N PRO A 133 -17.30 7.13 25.52
CA PRO A 133 -16.52 7.30 26.75
C PRO A 133 -15.33 6.33 26.82
N ALA A 134 -14.49 6.33 25.77
CA ALA A 134 -13.24 5.58 25.70
C ALA A 134 -12.10 6.54 25.36
N LYS A 135 -11.06 6.59 26.21
CA LYS A 135 -9.89 7.46 26.05
C LYS A 135 -8.61 6.68 25.67
N ASN A 136 -8.67 5.36 25.75
CA ASN A 136 -7.60 4.43 25.43
C ASN A 136 -8.16 3.10 24.92
N VAL A 137 -7.28 2.23 24.48
CA VAL A 137 -7.65 0.92 23.92
C VAL A 137 -8.34 0.03 24.95
N GLN A 138 -7.86 0.04 26.20
CA GLN A 138 -8.40 -0.79 27.28
C GLN A 138 -9.84 -0.41 27.60
N GLU A 139 -10.15 0.88 27.65
CA GLU A 139 -11.52 1.37 27.89
C GLU A 139 -12.46 1.01 26.73
N LEU A 140 -11.99 1.11 25.47
CA LEU A 140 -12.75 0.68 24.29
C LEU A 140 -13.08 -0.82 24.37
N VAL A 141 -12.09 -1.65 24.69
CA VAL A 141 -12.28 -3.09 24.83
C VAL A 141 -13.22 -3.42 25.98
N ALA A 142 -13.11 -2.73 27.12
CA ALA A 142 -14.02 -2.89 28.25
C ALA A 142 -15.47 -2.60 27.87
N LEU A 143 -15.72 -1.52 27.11
CA LEU A 143 -17.05 -1.18 26.61
C LEU A 143 -17.60 -2.25 25.66
N MET A 144 -16.78 -2.77 24.75
CA MET A 144 -17.18 -3.84 23.84
C MET A 144 -17.51 -5.14 24.59
N LYS A 145 -16.73 -5.48 25.63
CA LYS A 145 -16.97 -6.67 26.47
C LYS A 145 -18.22 -6.52 27.33
N ALA A 146 -18.49 -5.32 27.83
CA ALA A 146 -19.70 -5.04 28.62
C ALA A 146 -20.98 -5.04 27.78
N SER A 147 -20.89 -4.79 26.48
CA SER A 147 -22.02 -4.70 25.57
C SER A 147 -21.74 -5.37 24.23
N PRO A 148 -21.62 -6.69 24.16
CA PRO A 148 -21.40 -7.41 22.92
C PRO A 148 -22.46 -7.12 21.88
N GLY A 149 -22.06 -6.91 20.61
CA GLY A 149 -22.98 -6.63 19.52
C GLY A 149 -23.66 -5.25 19.57
N LYS A 150 -23.13 -4.29 20.34
CA LYS A 150 -23.71 -2.92 20.41
C LYS A 150 -22.84 -1.88 19.69
N LEU A 151 -21.52 -1.93 19.84
CA LEU A 151 -20.64 -0.98 19.20
C LEU A 151 -20.41 -1.37 17.73
N LYS A 152 -20.52 -0.39 16.84
CA LYS A 152 -20.32 -0.56 15.40
C LYS A 152 -18.91 -0.12 15.00
N MET A 153 -18.20 -1.00 14.27
CA MET A 153 -16.99 -0.66 13.55
C MET A 153 -17.33 -0.22 12.13
N SER A 154 -16.81 0.90 11.70
CA SER A 154 -16.92 1.36 10.32
C SER A 154 -15.73 0.90 9.48
N THR A 155 -15.99 0.35 8.30
CA THR A 155 -14.98 0.00 7.28
C THR A 155 -15.35 0.56 5.91
N ALA A 156 -14.36 0.72 5.04
CA ALA A 156 -14.55 1.20 3.66
C ALA A 156 -15.03 0.09 2.70
N GLY A 157 -15.44 -1.05 3.23
CA GLY A 157 -15.89 -2.22 2.47
C GLY A 157 -15.23 -3.51 2.92
N ALA A 158 -15.85 -4.64 2.58
CA ALA A 158 -15.31 -5.97 2.84
C ALA A 158 -13.97 -6.17 2.10
N GLY A 159 -13.03 -6.86 2.75
CA GLY A 159 -11.70 -7.15 2.18
C GLY A 159 -10.74 -5.96 2.08
N THR A 160 -11.11 -4.77 2.57
CA THR A 160 -10.20 -3.62 2.61
C THR A 160 -9.17 -3.77 3.74
N ALA A 161 -8.04 -3.04 3.63
CA ALA A 161 -7.02 -3.01 4.68
C ALA A 161 -7.58 -2.61 6.05
N GLY A 162 -8.56 -1.69 6.08
CA GLY A 162 -9.24 -1.29 7.32
C GLY A 162 -10.15 -2.38 7.89
N HIS A 163 -10.84 -3.13 7.03
CA HIS A 163 -11.60 -4.30 7.46
C HIS A 163 -10.69 -5.34 8.11
N PHE A 164 -9.64 -5.74 7.40
CA PHE A 164 -8.65 -6.70 7.89
C PHE A 164 -8.02 -6.27 9.22
N ALA A 165 -7.54 -5.02 9.30
CA ALA A 165 -6.93 -4.48 10.52
C ALA A 165 -7.90 -4.48 11.71
N GLY A 166 -9.17 -4.17 11.46
CA GLY A 166 -10.23 -4.21 12.48
C GLY A 166 -10.53 -5.61 12.95
N GLU A 167 -10.68 -6.58 12.04
CA GLU A 167 -10.92 -7.98 12.37
C GLU A 167 -9.77 -8.61 13.15
N LEU A 168 -8.52 -8.27 12.77
CA LEU A 168 -7.34 -8.69 13.53
C LEU A 168 -7.39 -8.16 14.97
N PHE A 169 -7.76 -6.88 15.15
CA PHE A 169 -7.92 -6.30 16.48
C PHE A 169 -9.06 -6.96 17.26
N ILE A 170 -10.21 -7.19 16.64
CA ILE A 170 -11.38 -7.87 17.23
C ILE A 170 -10.99 -9.25 17.72
N ALA A 171 -10.28 -10.04 16.90
CA ALA A 171 -9.82 -11.39 17.26
C ALA A 171 -8.85 -11.36 18.44
N MET A 172 -7.83 -10.49 18.40
CA MET A 172 -6.84 -10.38 19.48
C MET A 172 -7.43 -9.85 20.79
N ALA A 173 -8.41 -8.94 20.72
CA ALA A 173 -9.08 -8.39 21.90
C ALA A 173 -10.18 -9.32 22.46
N GLY A 174 -10.61 -10.33 21.69
CA GLY A 174 -11.67 -11.27 22.08
C GLY A 174 -13.02 -10.55 22.29
N VAL A 175 -13.36 -9.61 21.39
CA VAL A 175 -14.58 -8.80 21.44
C VAL A 175 -15.50 -9.10 20.25
N LYS A 176 -16.77 -8.70 20.33
CA LYS A 176 -17.80 -8.95 19.31
C LYS A 176 -18.59 -7.67 18.98
N PRO A 177 -18.01 -6.71 18.24
CA PRO A 177 -18.74 -5.56 17.73
C PRO A 177 -19.60 -5.94 16.53
N ILE A 178 -20.37 -4.97 16.00
CA ILE A 178 -20.99 -5.05 14.68
C ILE A 178 -20.02 -4.42 13.67
N VAL A 179 -19.69 -5.13 12.59
CA VAL A 179 -18.90 -4.57 11.48
C VAL A 179 -19.84 -4.05 10.41
N VAL A 180 -19.70 -2.78 10.03
CA VAL A 180 -20.52 -2.11 9.02
C VAL A 180 -19.64 -1.67 7.86
N HIS A 181 -19.98 -2.14 6.66
CA HIS A 181 -19.28 -1.80 5.43
C HIS A 181 -19.94 -0.62 4.73
N TYR A 182 -19.18 0.45 4.52
CA TYR A 182 -19.61 1.64 3.79
C TYR A 182 -19.02 1.65 2.38
N PRO A 183 -19.63 2.35 1.41
CA PRO A 183 -19.12 2.42 0.04
C PRO A 183 -17.91 3.37 -0.06
N GLY A 184 -16.78 2.96 0.52
CA GLY A 184 -15.52 3.70 0.48
C GLY A 184 -15.13 4.43 1.76
N GLY A 185 -13.93 5.04 1.73
CA GLY A 185 -13.31 5.65 2.93
C GLY A 185 -14.01 6.91 3.44
N GLY A 186 -14.54 7.75 2.55
CA GLY A 186 -15.26 8.98 2.92
C GLY A 186 -16.49 8.68 3.77
N PRO A 187 -17.50 7.96 3.24
CA PRO A 187 -18.68 7.57 4.00
C PRO A 187 -18.36 6.81 5.30
N ALA A 188 -17.31 5.98 5.30
CA ALA A 188 -16.87 5.28 6.50
C ALA A 188 -16.34 6.24 7.59
N ILE A 189 -15.63 7.30 7.22
CA ILE A 189 -15.16 8.34 8.16
C ILE A 189 -16.36 9.13 8.69
N ASP A 190 -17.25 9.55 7.81
CA ASP A 190 -18.43 10.37 8.16
C ASP A 190 -19.33 9.65 9.15
N ALA A 191 -19.49 8.34 9.03
CA ALA A 191 -20.25 7.52 9.97
C ALA A 191 -19.66 7.55 11.39
N VAL A 192 -18.32 7.61 11.55
CA VAL A 192 -17.71 7.72 12.89
C VAL A 192 -17.75 9.15 13.40
N VAL A 193 -17.57 10.13 12.53
CA VAL A 193 -17.67 11.55 12.90
C VAL A 193 -19.08 11.91 13.38
N SER A 194 -20.11 11.38 12.73
CA SER A 194 -21.52 11.57 13.13
C SER A 194 -21.94 10.75 14.36
N GLY A 195 -21.16 9.71 14.72
CA GLY A 195 -21.52 8.78 15.80
C GLY A 195 -22.45 7.64 15.36
N GLU A 196 -22.78 7.51 14.09
CA GLU A 196 -23.53 6.37 13.53
C GLU A 196 -22.78 5.07 13.75
N ALA A 197 -21.45 5.08 13.54
CA ALA A 197 -20.52 4.06 14.00
C ALA A 197 -19.65 4.62 15.12
N GLN A 198 -19.25 3.79 16.07
CA GLN A 198 -18.54 4.26 17.26
C GLN A 198 -17.04 4.28 17.08
N TRP A 199 -16.50 3.42 16.22
CA TRP A 199 -15.07 3.29 16.03
C TRP A 199 -14.70 2.81 14.63
N THR A 200 -13.42 2.98 14.29
CA THR A 200 -12.82 2.50 13.04
C THR A 200 -11.38 2.08 13.28
N MET A 201 -10.93 1.07 12.54
CA MET A 201 -9.52 0.72 12.38
C MET A 201 -9.20 0.77 10.89
N ALA A 202 -8.42 1.75 10.45
CA ALA A 202 -8.22 1.94 9.02
C ALA A 202 -6.98 2.80 8.74
N PRO A 203 -6.47 2.81 7.49
CA PRO A 203 -5.34 3.66 7.13
C PRO A 203 -5.51 5.09 7.64
N ILE A 204 -4.47 5.65 8.25
CA ILE A 204 -4.50 6.98 8.89
C ILE A 204 -4.80 8.10 7.89
N ALA A 205 -4.44 7.90 6.61
CA ALA A 205 -4.76 8.82 5.53
C ALA A 205 -6.26 9.12 5.48
N GLY A 206 -6.61 10.40 5.37
CA GLY A 206 -7.98 10.89 5.42
C GLY A 206 -8.59 10.99 6.84
N ARG A 207 -8.00 10.38 7.87
CA ARG A 207 -8.47 10.45 9.27
C ARG A 207 -7.72 11.47 10.10
N LEU A 208 -6.44 11.69 9.78
CA LEU A 208 -5.58 12.62 10.50
C LEU A 208 -6.16 14.04 10.60
N PRO A 209 -6.76 14.64 9.56
CA PRO A 209 -7.43 15.95 9.69
C PRO A 209 -8.57 15.94 10.71
N ASN A 210 -9.35 14.87 10.76
CA ASN A 210 -10.46 14.74 11.73
C ASN A 210 -9.95 14.54 13.16
N VAL A 211 -8.81 13.89 13.35
CA VAL A 211 -8.15 13.80 14.67
C VAL A 211 -7.62 15.16 15.09
N ARG A 212 -6.93 15.88 14.21
CA ARG A 212 -6.39 17.23 14.50
C ARG A 212 -7.46 18.26 14.84
N THR A 213 -8.65 18.11 14.27
CA THR A 213 -9.81 19.00 14.53
C THR A 213 -10.71 18.49 15.65
N GLY A 214 -10.35 17.38 16.32
CA GLY A 214 -11.12 16.80 17.42
C GLY A 214 -12.44 16.12 17.01
N LYS A 215 -12.71 15.96 15.72
CA LYS A 215 -13.87 15.24 15.19
C LYS A 215 -13.75 13.71 15.36
N LEU A 216 -12.54 13.21 15.53
CA LEU A 216 -12.21 11.84 15.91
C LEU A 216 -11.21 11.87 17.07
N ARG A 217 -11.29 10.89 17.96
CA ARG A 217 -10.28 10.64 18.99
C ARG A 217 -9.42 9.45 18.57
N ALA A 218 -8.12 9.67 18.40
CA ALA A 218 -7.13 8.61 18.20
C ALA A 218 -6.91 7.87 19.51
N LEU A 219 -6.94 6.54 19.48
CA LEU A 219 -6.65 5.69 20.64
C LEU A 219 -5.31 4.94 20.49
N ALA A 220 -5.01 4.46 19.28
CA ALA A 220 -3.74 3.79 19.01
C ALA A 220 -3.43 3.75 17.51
N THR A 221 -2.17 3.52 17.16
CA THR A 221 -1.71 3.25 15.80
C THR A 221 -1.42 1.76 15.60
N GLY A 222 -1.58 1.27 14.37
CA GLY A 222 -1.46 -0.15 14.07
C GLY A 222 -0.04 -0.63 13.76
N GLY A 223 0.98 0.20 13.97
CA GLY A 223 2.39 -0.16 13.75
C GLY A 223 3.09 -0.65 15.01
N GLN A 224 4.35 -1.08 14.84
CA GLN A 224 5.20 -1.51 15.95
C GLN A 224 5.81 -0.33 16.72
N THR A 225 5.88 0.84 16.11
CA THR A 225 6.41 2.07 16.70
C THR A 225 5.42 3.21 16.55
N ARG A 226 5.48 4.16 17.49
CA ARG A 226 4.66 5.38 17.44
C ARG A 226 5.00 6.22 16.22
N LEU A 227 4.01 6.94 15.74
CA LEU A 227 4.20 7.85 14.60
C LEU A 227 4.71 9.21 15.08
N SER A 228 5.71 9.76 14.38
CA SER A 228 6.24 11.11 14.68
C SER A 228 5.18 12.21 14.62
N MET A 229 4.17 12.03 13.76
CA MET A 229 3.04 12.96 13.62
C MET A 229 1.97 12.85 14.73
N LEU A 230 2.02 11.78 15.54
CA LEU A 230 1.14 11.48 16.67
C LEU A 230 1.94 10.85 17.83
N PRO A 231 2.95 11.56 18.39
CA PRO A 231 3.89 10.97 19.35
C PRO A 231 3.24 10.53 20.66
N ASP A 232 2.13 11.16 21.04
CA ASP A 232 1.38 10.84 22.26
C ASP A 232 0.41 9.67 22.09
N VAL A 233 0.14 9.23 20.84
CA VAL A 233 -0.75 8.11 20.55
C VAL A 233 0.07 6.82 20.58
N PRO A 234 -0.22 5.88 21.51
CA PRO A 234 0.49 4.60 21.60
C PRO A 234 0.19 3.71 20.39
N THR A 235 0.94 2.64 20.24
CA THR A 235 0.58 1.56 19.32
C THR A 235 -0.43 0.61 19.97
N VAL A 236 -1.13 -0.17 19.15
CA VAL A 236 -2.01 -1.24 19.65
C VAL A 236 -1.16 -2.29 20.40
N ALA A 237 0.07 -2.56 19.92
CA ALA A 237 0.99 -3.48 20.59
C ALA A 237 1.39 -2.97 21.98
N GLU A 238 1.75 -1.67 22.14
CA GLU A 238 2.01 -1.04 23.45
C GLU A 238 0.78 -1.04 24.36
N SER A 239 -0.42 -1.09 23.77
CA SER A 239 -1.70 -1.07 24.50
C SER A 239 -2.16 -2.46 24.96
N GLY A 240 -1.26 -3.44 25.03
CA GLY A 240 -1.53 -4.77 25.59
C GLY A 240 -1.85 -5.85 24.56
N TYR A 241 -1.61 -5.58 23.26
CA TYR A 241 -1.80 -6.55 22.18
C TYR A 241 -0.49 -6.79 21.42
N PRO A 242 0.53 -7.40 22.06
CA PRO A 242 1.83 -7.65 21.45
C PRO A 242 1.67 -8.51 20.19
N GLY A 243 2.41 -8.17 19.15
CA GLY A 243 2.29 -8.83 17.84
C GLY A 243 1.19 -8.28 16.94
N TYR A 244 0.37 -7.33 17.39
CA TYR A 244 -0.51 -6.59 16.48
C TYR A 244 0.34 -5.76 15.52
N ASP A 245 0.18 -6.00 14.23
CA ASP A 245 0.83 -5.24 13.16
C ASP A 245 -0.10 -5.16 11.94
N ALA A 246 -0.60 -3.98 11.68
CA ALA A 246 -1.48 -3.64 10.56
C ALA A 246 -0.98 -2.38 9.84
N VAL A 247 0.29 -2.41 9.47
CA VAL A 247 0.92 -1.38 8.66
C VAL A 247 0.80 -1.76 7.19
N GLY A 248 0.17 -0.88 6.41
CA GLY A 248 0.20 -0.98 4.97
C GLY A 248 1.47 -0.32 4.40
N TRP A 249 1.81 -0.71 3.21
CA TRP A 249 2.86 -0.08 2.40
C TRP A 249 2.41 0.01 0.95
N SER A 250 3.08 0.91 0.22
CA SER A 250 2.88 1.07 -1.21
C SER A 250 4.21 1.19 -1.93
N GLY A 251 4.27 0.60 -3.09
CA GLY A 251 5.46 0.54 -3.93
C GLY A 251 5.11 0.69 -5.41
N ILE A 252 6.15 0.82 -6.21
CA ILE A 252 6.08 0.79 -7.66
C ILE A 252 6.54 -0.57 -8.14
N TYR A 253 5.82 -1.09 -9.14
CA TYR A 253 6.06 -2.36 -9.81
C TYR A 253 6.09 -2.15 -11.33
N VAL A 254 6.73 -3.07 -12.03
CA VAL A 254 6.76 -3.14 -13.48
C VAL A 254 6.39 -4.55 -13.93
N PRO A 255 5.96 -4.77 -15.19
CA PRO A 255 5.77 -6.10 -15.74
C PRO A 255 7.03 -6.97 -15.57
N ASN A 256 6.83 -8.25 -15.29
CA ASN A 256 7.96 -9.18 -15.23
C ASN A 256 8.74 -9.20 -16.54
N GLY A 257 10.07 -9.34 -16.44
CA GLY A 257 10.99 -9.28 -17.59
C GLY A 257 11.47 -7.88 -17.97
N THR A 258 11.08 -6.83 -17.23
CA THR A 258 11.65 -5.48 -17.40
C THR A 258 13.16 -5.51 -17.12
N PRO A 259 14.02 -4.97 -18.04
CA PRO A 259 15.46 -5.00 -17.89
C PRO A 259 15.94 -4.38 -16.57
N GLN A 260 16.88 -5.06 -15.89
CA GLN A 260 17.38 -4.62 -14.59
C GLN A 260 17.91 -3.17 -14.57
N PRO A 261 18.65 -2.66 -15.58
CA PRO A 261 19.08 -1.27 -15.58
C PRO A 261 17.94 -0.25 -15.56
N ILE A 262 16.77 -0.62 -16.09
CA ILE A 262 15.55 0.23 -16.04
C ILE A 262 14.97 0.19 -14.62
N VAL A 263 14.87 -0.99 -14.01
CA VAL A 263 14.42 -1.17 -12.63
C VAL A 263 15.28 -0.37 -11.67
N ASP A 264 16.61 -0.46 -11.82
CA ASP A 264 17.58 0.28 -10.99
C ASP A 264 17.38 1.80 -11.11
N LYS A 265 17.15 2.30 -12.33
CA LYS A 265 16.94 3.73 -12.59
C LYS A 265 15.63 4.23 -11.98
N LEU A 266 14.56 3.44 -12.08
CA LEU A 266 13.28 3.72 -11.42
C LEU A 266 13.41 3.69 -9.90
N ASN A 267 14.12 2.69 -9.33
CA ASN A 267 14.38 2.61 -7.89
C ASN A 267 15.15 3.82 -7.37
N ALA A 268 16.21 4.22 -8.09
CA ALA A 268 16.96 5.43 -7.75
C ALA A 268 16.10 6.71 -7.80
N ALA A 269 15.14 6.78 -8.73
CA ALA A 269 14.21 7.90 -8.81
C ALA A 269 13.20 7.91 -7.64
N ILE A 270 12.74 6.74 -7.18
CA ILE A 270 11.92 6.62 -5.96
C ILE A 270 12.71 7.12 -4.75
N ALA A 271 13.95 6.65 -4.57
CA ALA A 271 14.78 7.01 -3.43
C ALA A 271 15.06 8.53 -3.39
N ASP A 272 15.41 9.11 -4.54
CA ASP A 272 15.61 10.56 -4.69
C ASP A 272 14.33 11.34 -4.36
N ALA A 273 13.19 10.94 -4.90
CA ALA A 273 11.90 11.59 -4.65
C ALA A 273 11.53 11.57 -3.16
N VAL A 274 11.61 10.40 -2.52
CA VAL A 274 11.27 10.25 -1.09
C VAL A 274 12.22 11.02 -0.17
N ALA A 275 13.48 11.24 -0.59
CA ALA A 275 14.45 12.02 0.18
C ALA A 275 14.14 13.53 0.21
N LYS A 276 13.38 14.05 -0.77
CA LYS A 276 13.08 15.49 -0.88
C LYS A 276 12.18 15.97 0.26
N PRO A 277 12.53 17.08 0.95
CA PRO A 277 11.72 17.62 2.05
C PRO A 277 10.26 17.92 1.66
N GLU A 278 10.03 18.47 0.48
CA GLU A 278 8.70 18.81 -0.02
C GLU A 278 7.84 17.55 -0.27
N ILE A 279 8.43 16.47 -0.75
CA ILE A 279 7.73 15.18 -0.94
C ILE A 279 7.42 14.53 0.41
N LYS A 280 8.36 14.56 1.36
CA LYS A 280 8.13 14.10 2.74
C LYS A 280 6.97 14.84 3.37
N LYS A 281 6.97 16.17 3.28
CA LYS A 281 5.89 17.01 3.79
C LYS A 281 4.54 16.65 3.18
N LEU A 282 4.47 16.47 1.85
CA LEU A 282 3.23 16.08 1.18
C LEU A 282 2.72 14.70 1.66
N PHE A 283 3.59 13.72 1.89
CA PHE A 283 3.20 12.44 2.48
C PHE A 283 2.72 12.58 3.92
N GLU A 284 3.40 13.37 4.75
CA GLU A 284 3.01 13.63 6.13
C GLU A 284 1.65 14.35 6.23
N GLU A 285 1.33 15.25 5.31
CA GLU A 285 0.02 15.90 5.21
C GLU A 285 -1.09 14.88 4.91
N GLN A 286 -0.77 13.81 4.19
CA GLN A 286 -1.67 12.69 3.94
C GLN A 286 -1.73 11.67 5.11
N GLY A 287 -0.93 11.87 6.17
CA GLY A 287 -0.87 10.93 7.29
C GLY A 287 -0.07 9.66 7.00
N VAL A 288 0.81 9.67 5.99
CA VAL A 288 1.67 8.54 5.64
C VAL A 288 3.14 8.95 5.73
N GLN A 289 4.03 7.98 5.84
CA GLN A 289 5.46 8.22 5.94
C GLN A 289 6.15 7.83 4.63
N GLY A 290 6.86 8.78 4.03
CA GLY A 290 7.77 8.49 2.92
C GLY A 290 8.88 7.53 3.39
N ALA A 291 9.00 6.38 2.72
CA ALA A 291 9.95 5.34 3.12
C ALA A 291 10.38 4.54 1.88
N ALA A 292 11.47 4.97 1.26
CA ALA A 292 12.07 4.25 0.15
C ALA A 292 12.65 2.91 0.60
N SER A 293 12.73 1.96 -0.33
CA SER A 293 13.42 0.69 -0.15
C SER A 293 14.17 0.30 -1.41
N THR A 294 15.13 -0.59 -1.28
CA THR A 294 15.73 -1.30 -2.40
C THR A 294 14.71 -2.27 -3.03
N GLN A 295 14.98 -2.71 -4.25
CA GLN A 295 14.21 -3.76 -4.93
C GLN A 295 14.16 -5.05 -4.10
N ALA A 296 15.29 -5.48 -3.55
CA ALA A 296 15.39 -6.71 -2.76
C ALA A 296 14.54 -6.62 -1.47
N GLU A 297 14.56 -5.49 -0.79
CA GLU A 297 13.77 -5.28 0.44
C GLU A 297 12.26 -5.32 0.15
N VAL A 298 11.78 -4.67 -0.91
CA VAL A 298 10.35 -4.70 -1.24
C VAL A 298 9.91 -6.08 -1.76
N ALA A 299 10.75 -6.80 -2.49
CA ALA A 299 10.48 -8.16 -2.91
C ALA A 299 10.33 -9.10 -1.71
N LYS A 300 11.28 -9.04 -0.77
CA LYS A 300 11.24 -9.81 0.46
C LYS A 300 9.99 -9.46 1.29
N MET A 301 9.72 -8.18 1.47
CA MET A 301 8.55 -7.70 2.22
C MET A 301 7.24 -8.18 1.59
N LEU A 302 7.08 -8.13 0.27
CA LEU A 302 5.91 -8.65 -0.42
C LEU A 302 5.71 -10.15 -0.14
N GLN A 303 6.78 -10.94 -0.25
CA GLN A 303 6.71 -12.38 0.00
C GLN A 303 6.36 -12.71 1.44
N GLU A 304 7.00 -12.03 2.42
CA GLU A 304 6.72 -12.21 3.85
C GLU A 304 5.29 -11.81 4.19
N ASP A 305 4.82 -10.67 3.69
CA ASP A 305 3.46 -10.20 3.92
C ASP A 305 2.41 -11.07 3.21
N PHE A 306 2.70 -11.58 2.02
CA PHE A 306 1.80 -12.51 1.33
C PHE A 306 1.49 -13.74 2.18
N VAL A 307 2.52 -14.34 2.79
CA VAL A 307 2.36 -15.49 3.69
C VAL A 307 1.66 -15.07 4.98
N ARG A 308 2.18 -14.07 5.67
CA ARG A 308 1.69 -13.60 6.98
C ARG A 308 0.24 -13.15 6.93
N LEU A 309 -0.12 -12.27 5.97
CA LEU A 309 -1.49 -11.75 5.84
C LEU A 309 -2.47 -12.85 5.41
N GLY A 310 -2.00 -13.81 4.60
CA GLY A 310 -2.79 -14.98 4.23
C GLY A 310 -3.10 -15.89 5.43
N GLU A 311 -2.11 -16.17 6.29
CA GLU A 311 -2.32 -16.95 7.52
C GLU A 311 -3.25 -16.21 8.49
N GLN A 312 -3.04 -14.92 8.70
CA GLN A 312 -3.90 -14.09 9.55
C GLN A 312 -5.33 -14.03 9.01
N ALA A 313 -5.54 -13.80 7.71
CA ALA A 313 -6.86 -13.75 7.10
C ALA A 313 -7.63 -15.07 7.30
N ARG A 314 -6.95 -16.21 7.08
CA ARG A 314 -7.54 -17.53 7.33
C ARG A 314 -7.90 -17.73 8.80
N SER A 315 -7.03 -17.33 9.73
CA SER A 315 -7.26 -17.52 11.17
C SER A 315 -8.45 -16.72 11.70
N ILE A 316 -8.75 -15.58 11.11
CA ILE A 316 -9.87 -14.71 11.51
C ILE A 316 -11.08 -14.81 10.57
N GLY A 317 -11.04 -15.67 9.54
CA GLY A 317 -12.16 -15.93 8.64
C GLY A 317 -12.50 -14.75 7.71
N VAL A 318 -11.55 -13.87 7.39
CA VAL A 318 -11.79 -12.75 6.47
C VAL A 318 -11.73 -13.24 5.02
N HIS A 319 -12.84 -13.03 4.31
CA HIS A 319 -12.98 -13.26 2.87
C HIS A 319 -13.51 -11.99 2.21
N ALA A 320 -13.13 -11.72 0.95
CA ALA A 320 -13.77 -10.72 0.11
C ALA A 320 -14.87 -11.40 -0.70
N GLU A 321 -16.06 -10.80 -0.73
CA GLU A 321 -17.18 -11.23 -1.56
C GLU A 321 -16.91 -11.03 -3.05
#